data_dce6c9cfba9bca2848bc044d4984eaac
#
_entry.id   dce6c9cfba9bca2848bc044d4984eaac
#
_cell.length_a   1.000
_cell.length_b   1.000
_cell.length_c   1.000
_cell.angle_alpha   90.00
_cell.angle_beta   90.00
_cell.angle_gamma   90.00
#
_symmetry.space_group_name_H-M   'P 1'
#
loop_
_entity.id
_entity.type
_entity.pdbx_description
1 polymer ?
#
loop_
_entity_poly.entity_id
_entity_poly.type
_entity_poly.pdbx_seq_one_letter_code
_entity_poly.pdbx_strand_id
1 'polypeptide(L)'
;MRTLIRDVTVFDGERTTPHVTVELANGLIASVRPEPRGATDPAVDTPGNAPAGAPADAPGEHRIDEEVDGRGRTLLPGLIDAHTHVFDGSLSQALRYGVTTELDMFCLPHVLPAQRRLAAERDDVADLRSAGTLATVPGGHPTQLLPDLPDAPESPVAIDVIDDPARAPEFVRARQAEGADYLKIVIDDGSVHGTDLPTMTPELATALTSAAHAVGLRVIAHAITAAEVATALDAGVDGLAHVWTDLAPGDPASRRLAERVRSAGVFTVTTLAYFEAITERETRVPACARPGGSRNAAGAVRALREAGAPLPAGTDATPYAPGHGSGMHRELCLLRQAGLSPRAALAAATSLPARHFALTDRGRIAPGLRADLVLVEDDPTRDVSAIAALTDVWRRGVRHRHPAR
;
A
#
# COMPACT_ATOMS: atom_id res chain seq x y z
N MET A 1 -21.92 9.67 13.69
CA MET A 1 -22.61 8.94 12.61
C MET A 1 -22.40 7.46 12.83
N ARG A 2 -23.50 6.66 12.76
CA ARG A 2 -23.48 5.19 12.85
C ARG A 2 -24.00 4.60 11.54
N THR A 3 -23.18 3.76 10.93
CA THR A 3 -23.54 3.08 9.68
C THR A 3 -23.61 1.57 9.93
N LEU A 4 -24.64 0.92 9.40
CA LEU A 4 -24.82 -0.52 9.49
C LEU A 4 -24.74 -1.13 8.09
N ILE A 5 -23.78 -2.01 7.85
CA ILE A 5 -23.62 -2.75 6.59
C ILE A 5 -24.11 -4.17 6.84
N ARG A 6 -25.24 -4.56 6.22
CA ARG A 6 -25.93 -5.83 6.48
C ARG A 6 -25.67 -6.88 5.43
N ASP A 7 -25.61 -8.12 5.87
CA ASP A 7 -25.58 -9.33 5.02
C ASP A 7 -24.52 -9.28 3.93
N VAL A 8 -23.32 -8.83 4.32
CA VAL A 8 -22.17 -8.69 3.41
C VAL A 8 -21.19 -9.86 3.57
N THR A 9 -20.52 -10.26 2.50
CA THR A 9 -19.32 -11.10 2.60
C THR A 9 -18.16 -10.23 3.07
N VAL A 10 -17.50 -10.60 4.15
CA VAL A 10 -16.33 -9.86 4.70
C VAL A 10 -15.05 -10.63 4.39
N PHE A 11 -14.10 -9.96 3.71
CA PHE A 11 -12.70 -10.32 3.74
C PHE A 11 -12.01 -9.48 4.83
N ASP A 12 -11.59 -10.09 5.91
CA ASP A 12 -11.06 -9.37 7.08
C ASP A 12 -9.57 -8.95 6.98
N GLY A 13 -8.95 -9.19 5.81
CA GLY A 13 -7.52 -9.03 5.55
C GLY A 13 -6.75 -10.35 5.50
N GLU A 14 -7.37 -11.46 5.92
CA GLU A 14 -6.79 -12.82 5.90
C GLU A 14 -7.83 -13.88 5.50
N ARG A 15 -9.05 -13.77 6.01
CA ARG A 15 -10.13 -14.77 5.88
C ARG A 15 -11.38 -14.15 5.28
N THR A 16 -12.20 -15.00 4.68
CA THR A 16 -13.49 -14.61 4.12
C THR A 16 -14.62 -15.23 4.93
N THR A 17 -15.59 -14.42 5.37
CA THR A 17 -16.78 -14.84 6.11
C THR A 17 -18.02 -14.27 5.42
N PRO A 18 -18.96 -15.12 4.93
CA PRO A 18 -20.21 -14.65 4.35
C PRO A 18 -21.24 -14.28 5.43
N HIS A 19 -22.28 -13.54 5.04
CA HIS A 19 -23.42 -13.18 5.87
C HIS A 19 -23.02 -12.52 7.20
N VAL A 20 -22.33 -11.40 7.10
CA VAL A 20 -21.84 -10.62 8.24
C VAL A 20 -22.53 -9.27 8.25
N THR A 21 -22.88 -8.79 9.44
CA THR A 21 -23.25 -7.40 9.68
C THR A 21 -22.08 -6.66 10.34
N VAL A 22 -21.67 -5.56 9.73
CA VAL A 22 -20.59 -4.68 10.22
C VAL A 22 -21.20 -3.34 10.64
N GLU A 23 -20.88 -2.91 11.85
CA GLU A 23 -21.31 -1.62 12.38
C GLU A 23 -20.13 -0.68 12.48
N LEU A 24 -20.31 0.53 11.96
CA LEU A 24 -19.35 1.63 12.05
C LEU A 24 -19.88 2.69 12.98
N ALA A 25 -19.03 3.21 13.86
CA ALA A 25 -19.36 4.33 14.74
C ALA A 25 -18.11 5.17 15.03
N ASN A 26 -18.26 6.50 14.98
CA ASN A 26 -17.18 7.45 15.32
C ASN A 26 -15.86 7.19 14.57
N GLY A 27 -15.95 6.83 13.31
CA GLY A 27 -14.78 6.56 12.47
C GLY A 27 -14.13 5.19 12.65
N LEU A 28 -14.67 4.35 13.53
CA LEU A 28 -14.16 3.03 13.85
C LEU A 28 -15.16 1.93 13.48
N ILE A 29 -14.67 0.71 13.35
CA ILE A 29 -15.47 -0.50 13.28
C ILE A 29 -15.92 -0.82 14.70
N ALA A 30 -17.21 -0.65 14.98
CA ALA A 30 -17.77 -0.88 16.31
C ALA A 30 -18.05 -2.37 16.58
N SER A 31 -18.56 -3.09 15.58
CA SER A 31 -18.82 -4.52 15.71
C SER A 31 -18.78 -5.24 14.36
N VAL A 32 -18.48 -6.54 14.42
CA VAL A 32 -18.50 -7.48 13.27
C VAL A 32 -19.22 -8.72 13.76
N ARG A 33 -20.41 -9.00 13.24
CA ARG A 33 -21.28 -10.06 13.74
C ARG A 33 -21.79 -10.94 12.57
N PRO A 34 -21.69 -12.28 12.64
CA PRO A 34 -22.37 -13.16 11.69
C PRO A 34 -23.90 -12.95 11.76
N GLU A 35 -24.55 -12.92 10.62
CA GLU A 35 -26.01 -12.95 10.56
C GLU A 35 -26.53 -14.36 10.91
N PRO A 36 -27.60 -14.47 11.70
CA PRO A 36 -28.21 -15.77 11.96
C PRO A 36 -28.78 -16.35 10.64
N ARG A 37 -28.40 -17.57 10.31
CA ARG A 37 -29.00 -18.30 9.17
C ARG A 37 -30.47 -18.52 9.49
N GLY A 38 -31.39 -17.78 8.83
CA GLY A 38 -32.83 -18.06 8.97
C GLY A 38 -33.77 -16.85 8.95
N ALA A 39 -33.32 -15.63 8.68
CA ALA A 39 -34.24 -14.48 8.58
C ALA A 39 -34.64 -14.14 7.13
N THR A 40 -35.01 -15.16 6.34
CA THR A 40 -35.64 -14.94 5.02
C THR A 40 -37.04 -15.57 5.05
N ASP A 41 -37.97 -14.94 5.76
CA ASP A 41 -39.38 -14.94 5.38
C ASP A 41 -40.03 -13.68 5.98
N PRO A 42 -40.75 -12.88 5.20
CA PRO A 42 -41.60 -11.84 5.79
C PRO A 42 -42.67 -12.55 6.62
N ALA A 43 -42.66 -12.31 7.92
CA ALA A 43 -43.67 -12.81 8.82
C ALA A 43 -45.06 -12.43 8.27
N VAL A 44 -45.87 -13.43 7.92
CA VAL A 44 -47.29 -13.29 7.70
C VAL A 44 -47.88 -12.81 9.03
N ASP A 45 -48.31 -11.55 9.06
CA ASP A 45 -49.05 -10.98 10.18
C ASP A 45 -50.27 -11.88 10.52
N THR A 46 -50.18 -12.56 11.64
CA THR A 46 -51.34 -13.13 12.31
C THR A 46 -51.67 -12.20 13.48
N PRO A 47 -52.87 -11.56 13.53
CA PRO A 47 -53.22 -10.72 14.64
C PRO A 47 -53.59 -11.57 15.87
N GLY A 48 -52.78 -11.56 16.89
CA GLY A 48 -52.98 -12.33 18.11
C GLY A 48 -52.30 -11.69 19.33
N ASN A 49 -53.12 -10.91 20.11
CA ASN A 49 -52.96 -10.56 21.53
C ASN A 49 -51.55 -10.23 22.07
N ALA A 50 -51.28 -8.96 22.18
CA ALA A 50 -50.19 -8.43 23.01
C ALA A 50 -50.56 -8.52 24.52
N PRO A 51 -49.70 -9.05 25.40
CA PRO A 51 -49.79 -8.80 26.84
C PRO A 51 -49.22 -7.41 27.14
N ALA A 52 -50.02 -6.58 27.81
CA ALA A 52 -49.61 -5.28 28.33
C ALA A 52 -48.56 -5.46 29.44
N GLY A 53 -47.45 -4.71 29.34
CA GLY A 53 -46.51 -4.53 30.43
C GLY A 53 -45.07 -4.95 30.10
N ALA A 54 -44.40 -4.24 29.20
CA ALA A 54 -42.95 -4.19 29.18
C ALA A 54 -42.48 -2.87 29.79
N PRO A 55 -41.49 -2.87 30.70
CA PRO A 55 -40.96 -1.63 31.24
C PRO A 55 -40.26 -0.83 30.14
N ALA A 56 -40.61 0.46 30.03
CA ALA A 56 -39.86 1.43 29.28
C ALA A 56 -38.46 1.60 29.94
N ASP A 57 -37.46 1.89 29.08
CA ASP A 57 -36.11 2.28 29.45
C ASP A 57 -35.08 1.12 29.60
N ALA A 58 -34.69 0.54 28.45
CA ALA A 58 -33.33 0.08 28.25
C ALA A 58 -32.47 1.29 27.81
N PRO A 59 -31.29 1.55 28.44
CA PRO A 59 -30.48 2.72 28.11
C PRO A 59 -29.86 2.55 26.74
N GLY A 60 -30.26 3.45 25.78
CA GLY A 60 -29.51 3.80 24.62
C GLY A 60 -29.51 2.81 23.45
N GLU A 61 -30.65 2.57 22.81
CA GLU A 61 -30.63 2.22 21.38
C GLU A 61 -30.06 3.43 20.61
N HIS A 62 -28.77 3.38 20.35
CA HIS A 62 -28.12 4.41 19.54
C HIS A 62 -28.67 4.31 18.13
N ARG A 63 -29.38 5.32 17.70
CA ARG A 63 -29.99 5.45 16.36
C ARG A 63 -28.97 5.13 15.27
N ILE A 64 -29.31 4.26 14.34
CA ILE A 64 -28.58 4.03 13.10
C ILE A 64 -28.89 5.20 12.16
N ASP A 65 -27.87 5.86 11.68
CA ASP A 65 -27.99 7.01 10.78
C ASP A 65 -28.06 6.57 9.31
N GLU A 66 -27.38 5.47 8.97
CA GLU A 66 -27.33 4.93 7.62
C GLU A 66 -27.31 3.40 7.63
N GLU A 67 -28.06 2.79 6.72
CA GLU A 67 -28.05 1.35 6.49
C GLU A 67 -27.63 1.06 5.04
N VAL A 68 -26.74 0.07 4.87
CA VAL A 68 -26.18 -0.34 3.59
C VAL A 68 -26.48 -1.81 3.37
N ASP A 69 -27.14 -2.12 2.25
CA ASP A 69 -27.38 -3.49 1.82
C ASP A 69 -26.08 -4.08 1.25
N GLY A 70 -25.59 -5.13 1.89
CA GLY A 70 -24.34 -5.82 1.50
C GLY A 70 -24.58 -7.11 0.73
N ARG A 71 -25.82 -7.50 0.45
CA ARG A 71 -26.17 -8.75 -0.22
C ARG A 71 -25.52 -8.86 -1.60
N GLY A 72 -24.82 -9.96 -1.85
CA GLY A 72 -24.11 -10.20 -3.10
C GLY A 72 -22.80 -9.41 -3.23
N ARG A 73 -22.42 -8.62 -2.22
CA ARG A 73 -21.24 -7.76 -2.20
C ARG A 73 -20.17 -8.26 -1.25
N THR A 74 -18.96 -7.79 -1.46
CA THR A 74 -17.83 -8.09 -0.57
C THR A 74 -17.27 -6.81 0.03
N LEU A 75 -17.13 -6.80 1.36
CA LEU A 75 -16.48 -5.73 2.12
C LEU A 75 -15.05 -6.14 2.44
N LEU A 76 -14.10 -5.25 2.14
CA LEU A 76 -12.68 -5.41 2.39
C LEU A 76 -12.14 -4.27 3.26
N PRO A 77 -10.99 -4.46 3.93
CA PRO A 77 -10.23 -3.31 4.43
C PRO A 77 -9.89 -2.37 3.26
N GLY A 78 -9.82 -1.09 3.51
CA GLY A 78 -9.29 -0.14 2.55
C GLY A 78 -7.91 -0.56 2.08
N LEU A 79 -7.67 -0.43 0.78
CA LEU A 79 -6.39 -0.81 0.19
C LEU A 79 -5.28 0.12 0.68
N ILE A 80 -4.09 -0.44 0.83
CA ILE A 80 -2.86 0.26 1.20
C ILE A 80 -1.87 0.08 0.06
N ASP A 81 -1.47 1.17 -0.56
CA ASP A 81 -0.40 1.17 -1.55
C ASP A 81 0.93 1.35 -0.84
N ALA A 82 1.77 0.31 -0.88
CA ALA A 82 2.99 0.27 -0.10
C ALA A 82 4.18 0.99 -0.77
N HIS A 83 3.97 1.61 -1.94
CA HIS A 83 4.98 2.42 -2.62
C HIS A 83 4.33 3.40 -3.59
N THR A 84 4.38 4.67 -3.26
CA THR A 84 3.90 5.78 -4.10
C THR A 84 4.84 6.98 -4.03
N HIS A 85 4.59 7.96 -4.90
CA HIS A 85 5.20 9.29 -4.88
C HIS A 85 4.08 10.33 -4.95
N VAL A 86 3.79 10.97 -3.80
CA VAL A 86 2.63 11.86 -3.69
C VAL A 86 2.88 13.24 -4.29
N PHE A 87 1.85 13.77 -4.92
CA PHE A 87 1.78 15.11 -5.50
C PHE A 87 0.34 15.66 -5.37
N ASP A 88 0.12 16.89 -5.80
CA ASP A 88 -1.20 17.51 -5.68
C ASP A 88 -2.28 16.73 -6.42
N GLY A 89 -3.31 16.33 -5.68
CA GLY A 89 -4.43 15.53 -6.20
C GLY A 89 -4.25 14.00 -6.11
N SER A 90 -3.04 13.49 -5.88
CA SER A 90 -2.76 12.04 -5.82
C SER A 90 -3.59 11.31 -4.78
N LEU A 91 -3.65 11.85 -3.54
CA LEU A 91 -4.40 11.24 -2.43
C LEU A 91 -5.90 11.17 -2.70
N SER A 92 -6.47 12.17 -3.39
CA SER A 92 -7.86 12.16 -3.82
C SER A 92 -8.10 11.13 -4.93
N GLN A 93 -7.16 11.01 -5.88
CA GLN A 93 -7.21 10.01 -6.93
C GLN A 93 -7.13 8.60 -6.34
N ALA A 94 -6.21 8.34 -5.41
CA ALA A 94 -6.06 7.06 -4.72
C ALA A 94 -7.36 6.59 -4.06
N LEU A 95 -8.01 7.47 -3.29
CA LEU A 95 -9.25 7.14 -2.59
C LEU A 95 -10.37 6.72 -3.55
N ARG A 96 -10.47 7.33 -4.73
CA ARG A 96 -11.46 6.95 -5.76
C ARG A 96 -11.35 5.51 -6.22
N TYR A 97 -10.20 4.88 -6.07
CA TYR A 97 -9.96 3.48 -6.42
C TYR A 97 -9.86 2.57 -5.19
N GLY A 98 -10.33 3.05 -4.01
CA GLY A 98 -10.34 2.28 -2.78
C GLY A 98 -8.99 2.19 -2.06
N VAL A 99 -7.96 2.90 -2.52
CA VAL A 99 -6.72 3.05 -1.77
C VAL A 99 -6.93 4.11 -0.70
N THR A 100 -7.05 3.68 0.54
CA THR A 100 -7.32 4.55 1.70
C THR A 100 -6.07 5.01 2.42
N THR A 101 -4.91 4.42 2.09
CA THR A 101 -3.60 4.78 2.65
C THR A 101 -2.53 4.65 1.58
N GLU A 102 -1.71 5.68 1.43
CA GLU A 102 -0.51 5.67 0.60
C GLU A 102 0.75 5.73 1.46
N LEU A 103 1.74 4.90 1.10
CA LEU A 103 3.07 4.88 1.70
C LEU A 103 4.05 5.48 0.70
N ASP A 104 4.29 6.77 0.86
CA ASP A 104 5.13 7.55 -0.03
C ASP A 104 6.61 7.30 0.26
N MET A 105 7.37 6.99 -0.79
CA MET A 105 8.78 6.62 -0.69
C MET A 105 9.75 7.77 -0.97
N PHE A 106 9.22 8.88 -1.44
CA PHE A 106 9.94 10.14 -1.59
C PHE A 106 8.97 11.27 -1.90
N CYS A 107 8.98 12.28 -1.07
CA CYS A 107 8.25 13.52 -1.29
C CYS A 107 9.18 14.70 -1.09
N LEU A 108 9.06 15.70 -1.96
CA LEU A 108 9.85 16.92 -1.82
C LEU A 108 9.51 17.65 -0.50
N PRO A 109 10.52 18.16 0.23
CA PRO A 109 10.32 18.76 1.55
C PRO A 109 9.30 19.91 1.60
N HIS A 110 9.13 20.65 0.51
CA HIS A 110 8.16 21.76 0.44
C HIS A 110 6.72 21.27 0.15
N VAL A 111 6.55 20.05 -0.41
CA VAL A 111 5.25 19.46 -0.75
C VAL A 111 4.68 18.67 0.44
N LEU A 112 5.50 17.89 1.13
CA LEU A 112 5.08 16.94 2.17
C LEU A 112 4.21 17.56 3.28
N PRO A 113 4.50 18.75 3.84
CA PRO A 113 3.68 19.33 4.91
C PRO A 113 2.23 19.61 4.48
N ALA A 114 2.02 20.03 3.22
CA ALA A 114 0.69 20.28 2.68
C ALA A 114 -0.07 18.96 2.50
N GLN A 115 0.57 17.93 1.95
CA GLN A 115 -0.04 16.61 1.75
C GLN A 115 -0.39 15.95 3.09
N ARG A 116 0.47 16.04 4.11
CA ARG A 116 0.19 15.54 5.47
C ARG A 116 -1.01 16.24 6.11
N ARG A 117 -1.11 17.57 5.98
CA ARG A 117 -2.25 18.34 6.49
C ARG A 117 -3.53 17.91 5.79
N LEU A 118 -3.51 17.81 4.46
CA LEU A 118 -4.64 17.36 3.67
C LEU A 118 -5.15 15.99 4.15
N ALA A 119 -4.25 15.01 4.31
CA ALA A 119 -4.58 13.67 4.78
C ALA A 119 -5.12 13.64 6.23
N ALA A 120 -4.67 14.56 7.09
CA ALA A 120 -5.12 14.66 8.48
C ALA A 120 -6.51 15.30 8.62
N GLU A 121 -6.78 16.34 7.83
CA GLU A 121 -7.96 17.20 7.98
C GLU A 121 -9.16 16.72 7.13
N ARG A 122 -8.94 15.99 6.03
CA ARG A 122 -9.99 15.61 5.08
C ARG A 122 -10.22 14.10 5.06
N ASP A 123 -11.48 13.71 4.82
CA ASP A 123 -11.90 12.31 4.67
C ASP A 123 -12.13 11.90 3.21
N ASP A 124 -12.09 12.84 2.27
CA ASP A 124 -12.22 12.61 0.83
C ASP A 124 -10.86 12.42 0.10
N VAL A 125 -9.83 12.13 0.88
CA VAL A 125 -8.48 11.81 0.42
C VAL A 125 -7.92 10.60 1.19
N ALA A 126 -6.95 9.89 0.61
CA ALA A 126 -6.24 8.81 1.30
C ALA A 126 -5.39 9.33 2.48
N ASP A 127 -5.10 8.46 3.44
CA ASP A 127 -4.10 8.72 4.47
C ASP A 127 -2.69 8.64 3.90
N LEU A 128 -1.74 9.26 4.60
CA LEU A 128 -0.36 9.35 4.14
C LEU A 128 0.62 8.96 5.25
N ARG A 129 1.56 8.09 4.89
CA ARG A 129 2.85 7.92 5.56
C ARG A 129 3.94 8.19 4.53
N SER A 130 5.07 8.75 4.96
CA SER A 130 6.11 9.16 4.01
C SER A 130 7.50 9.00 4.59
N ALA A 131 8.43 8.61 3.72
CA ALA A 131 9.85 8.67 3.99
C ALA A 131 10.39 10.11 4.04
N GLY A 132 9.63 11.09 3.52
CA GLY A 132 10.16 12.43 3.29
C GLY A 132 11.29 12.41 2.25
N THR A 133 12.38 13.08 2.55
CA THR A 133 13.57 13.08 1.69
C THR A 133 14.29 11.74 1.79
N LEU A 134 14.44 11.05 0.67
CA LEU A 134 15.19 9.79 0.60
C LEU A 134 16.72 10.04 0.73
N ALA A 135 17.46 8.97 1.09
CA ALA A 135 18.93 8.99 1.11
C ALA A 135 19.48 8.49 -0.22
N THR A 136 20.19 9.35 -0.92
CA THR A 136 20.95 9.02 -2.14
C THR A 136 22.29 9.76 -2.12
N VAL A 137 23.21 9.31 -2.97
CA VAL A 137 24.53 9.96 -3.11
C VAL A 137 24.46 11.13 -4.12
N PRO A 138 25.42 12.06 -4.09
CA PRO A 138 25.52 13.12 -5.10
C PRO A 138 25.50 12.56 -6.52
N GLY A 139 24.53 13.00 -7.36
CA GLY A 139 24.34 12.53 -8.73
C GLY A 139 23.71 11.13 -8.86
N GLY A 140 23.40 10.47 -7.74
CA GLY A 140 22.71 9.17 -7.73
C GLY A 140 21.21 9.28 -8.05
N HIS A 141 20.59 8.12 -8.33
CA HIS A 141 19.15 8.04 -8.55
C HIS A 141 18.36 8.53 -7.30
N PRO A 142 17.28 9.30 -7.43
CA PRO A 142 16.61 9.81 -8.64
C PRO A 142 16.97 11.27 -9.00
N THR A 143 18.12 11.79 -8.60
CA THR A 143 18.47 13.21 -8.80
C THR A 143 18.42 13.64 -10.27
N GLN A 144 18.67 12.73 -11.20
CA GLN A 144 18.58 12.97 -12.65
C GLN A 144 17.16 13.20 -13.15
N LEU A 145 16.13 12.79 -12.37
CA LEU A 145 14.73 12.94 -12.76
C LEU A 145 14.10 14.23 -12.21
N LEU A 146 14.72 14.87 -11.21
CA LEU A 146 14.15 16.03 -10.53
C LEU A 146 13.87 17.23 -11.45
N PRO A 147 14.71 17.55 -12.47
CA PRO A 147 14.43 18.65 -13.39
C PRO A 147 13.17 18.48 -14.22
N ASP A 148 12.72 17.24 -14.45
CA ASP A 148 11.60 16.88 -15.31
C ASP A 148 10.29 16.68 -14.55
N LEU A 149 10.27 16.88 -13.22
CA LEU A 149 9.04 16.78 -12.43
C LEU A 149 8.08 17.93 -12.77
N PRO A 150 6.74 17.67 -12.85
CA PRO A 150 5.74 18.67 -13.24
C PRO A 150 5.74 19.93 -12.37
N ASP A 151 6.06 19.76 -11.08
CA ASP A 151 6.11 20.84 -10.08
C ASP A 151 7.54 21.22 -9.72
N ALA A 152 8.52 20.89 -10.59
CA ALA A 152 9.90 21.29 -10.37
C ALA A 152 9.97 22.83 -10.35
N PRO A 153 10.48 23.47 -9.27
CA PRO A 153 10.64 24.90 -9.25
C PRO A 153 11.68 25.35 -10.30
N GLU A 154 11.57 26.59 -10.77
CA GLU A 154 12.51 27.19 -11.74
C GLU A 154 13.99 27.10 -11.31
N SER A 155 14.24 26.95 -10.01
CA SER A 155 15.56 26.65 -9.46
C SER A 155 15.70 25.17 -9.17
N PRO A 156 16.88 24.55 -9.39
CA PRO A 156 17.10 23.14 -9.07
C PRO A 156 16.70 22.82 -7.63
N VAL A 157 15.82 21.84 -7.44
CA VAL A 157 15.49 21.36 -6.09
C VAL A 157 16.74 20.69 -5.55
N ALA A 158 17.40 21.34 -4.61
CA ALA A 158 18.47 20.71 -3.85
C ALA A 158 17.81 19.77 -2.83
N ILE A 159 17.86 18.48 -3.09
CA ILE A 159 17.60 17.49 -2.05
C ILE A 159 18.88 17.28 -1.24
N ASP A 160 18.69 16.95 0.03
CA ASP A 160 19.81 16.58 0.89
C ASP A 160 20.37 15.22 0.42
N VAL A 161 21.66 15.19 0.09
CA VAL A 161 22.37 13.98 -0.37
C VAL A 161 23.49 13.62 0.60
N ILE A 162 23.89 12.34 0.61
CA ILE A 162 24.88 11.84 1.56
C ILE A 162 25.85 10.85 0.90
N ASP A 163 27.16 11.07 1.10
CA ASP A 163 28.24 10.21 0.62
C ASP A 163 29.23 9.79 1.73
N ASP A 164 29.16 10.45 2.90
CA ASP A 164 30.02 10.14 4.06
C ASP A 164 29.26 9.32 5.10
N PRO A 165 29.65 8.06 5.37
CA PRO A 165 29.05 7.23 6.41
C PRO A 165 29.07 7.86 7.82
N ALA A 166 30.06 8.72 8.13
CA ALA A 166 30.14 9.39 9.43
C ALA A 166 28.98 10.39 9.65
N ARG A 167 28.37 10.89 8.58
CA ARG A 167 27.23 11.81 8.62
C ARG A 167 25.87 11.10 8.73
N ALA A 168 25.82 9.77 8.65
CA ALA A 168 24.54 9.03 8.69
C ALA A 168 23.66 9.36 9.91
N PRO A 169 24.17 9.51 11.13
CA PRO A 169 23.35 9.90 12.28
C PRO A 169 22.75 11.31 12.16
N GLU A 170 23.48 12.25 11.55
CA GLU A 170 22.97 13.61 11.30
C GLU A 170 21.86 13.59 10.25
N PHE A 171 22.09 12.90 9.14
CA PHE A 171 21.14 12.75 8.05
C PHE A 171 19.83 12.14 8.55
N VAL A 172 19.88 11.04 9.33
CA VAL A 172 18.70 10.38 9.88
C VAL A 172 17.93 11.29 10.85
N ARG A 173 18.64 12.05 11.72
CA ARG A 173 17.96 13.04 12.57
C ARG A 173 17.25 14.12 11.79
N ALA A 174 17.79 14.56 10.65
CA ALA A 174 17.11 15.52 9.77
C ALA A 174 15.82 14.92 9.18
N ARG A 175 15.83 13.66 8.72
CA ARG A 175 14.61 12.96 8.27
C ARG A 175 13.58 12.84 9.39
N GLN A 176 14.02 12.48 10.59
CA GLN A 176 13.14 12.43 11.76
C GLN A 176 12.51 13.80 12.08
N ALA A 177 13.27 14.88 11.96
CA ALA A 177 12.76 16.25 12.14
C ALA A 177 11.76 16.67 11.05
N GLU A 178 11.89 16.15 9.83
CA GLU A 178 10.90 16.30 8.75
C GLU A 178 9.62 15.47 9.02
N GLY A 179 9.63 14.60 10.02
CA GLY A 179 8.52 13.72 10.38
C GLY A 179 8.47 12.46 9.55
N ALA A 180 9.59 11.97 9.03
CA ALA A 180 9.63 10.70 8.29
C ALA A 180 9.11 9.54 9.15
N ASP A 181 8.23 8.72 8.56
CA ASP A 181 7.67 7.51 9.20
C ASP A 181 8.63 6.31 9.08
N TYR A 182 9.53 6.35 8.12
CA TYR A 182 10.60 5.37 7.82
C TYR A 182 11.69 6.04 6.98
N LEU A 183 12.86 5.42 6.91
CA LEU A 183 13.95 5.88 6.03
C LEU A 183 13.89 5.15 4.70
N LYS A 184 13.95 5.87 3.59
CA LYS A 184 14.19 5.33 2.25
C LYS A 184 15.64 5.56 1.86
N ILE A 185 16.33 4.50 1.45
CA ILE A 185 17.67 4.56 0.86
C ILE A 185 17.63 4.07 -0.59
N VAL A 186 18.55 4.53 -1.42
CA VAL A 186 18.62 4.19 -2.84
C VAL A 186 19.96 3.56 -3.15
N ILE A 187 19.94 2.30 -3.61
CA ILE A 187 21.06 1.54 -4.09
C ILE A 187 20.75 1.22 -5.55
N ASP A 188 21.17 2.10 -6.47
CA ASP A 188 20.89 1.99 -7.90
C ASP A 188 22.05 2.57 -8.70
N ASP A 189 22.68 1.76 -9.53
CA ASP A 189 23.79 2.13 -10.39
C ASP A 189 23.33 2.62 -11.79
N GLY A 190 22.02 2.68 -12.03
CA GLY A 190 21.45 3.09 -13.30
C GLY A 190 21.49 2.04 -14.41
N SER A 191 22.10 0.88 -14.17
CA SER A 191 22.34 -0.13 -15.21
C SER A 191 21.05 -0.69 -15.82
N VAL A 192 19.96 -0.79 -15.03
CA VAL A 192 18.64 -1.23 -15.51
C VAL A 192 18.04 -0.21 -16.47
N HIS A 193 18.31 1.05 -16.27
CA HIS A 193 17.83 2.16 -17.10
C HIS A 193 18.77 2.54 -18.25
N GLY A 194 19.88 1.77 -18.39
CA GLY A 194 20.87 2.01 -19.46
C GLY A 194 21.73 3.25 -19.24
N THR A 195 21.83 3.70 -18.00
CA THR A 195 22.68 4.81 -17.53
C THR A 195 23.77 4.27 -16.61
N ASP A 196 24.76 5.10 -16.28
CA ASP A 196 25.81 4.83 -15.29
C ASP A 196 25.72 5.96 -14.27
N LEU A 197 25.24 5.63 -13.07
CA LEU A 197 25.00 6.59 -12.00
C LEU A 197 25.87 6.27 -10.78
N PRO A 198 26.33 7.31 -10.04
CA PRO A 198 26.89 7.09 -8.72
C PRO A 198 25.89 6.35 -7.83
N THR A 199 26.36 5.28 -7.16
CA THR A 199 25.51 4.49 -6.28
C THR A 199 26.03 4.47 -4.84
N MET A 200 25.15 4.16 -3.90
CA MET A 200 25.46 4.08 -2.48
C MET A 200 26.41 2.91 -2.20
N THR A 201 27.49 3.18 -1.44
CA THR A 201 28.42 2.11 -1.03
C THR A 201 27.83 1.22 0.06
N PRO A 202 28.27 -0.04 0.20
CA PRO A 202 27.82 -0.94 1.27
C PRO A 202 28.05 -0.35 2.68
N GLU A 203 29.15 0.39 2.89
CA GLU A 203 29.49 1.02 4.15
C GLU A 203 28.49 2.13 4.49
N LEU A 204 28.10 2.96 3.51
CA LEU A 204 27.13 4.03 3.69
C LEU A 204 25.73 3.45 3.95
N ALA A 205 25.32 2.42 3.20
CA ALA A 205 24.04 1.74 3.42
C ALA A 205 23.94 1.14 4.83
N THR A 206 25.02 0.52 5.31
CA THR A 206 25.11 -0.05 6.67
C THR A 206 25.06 1.05 7.74
N ALA A 207 25.78 2.17 7.53
CA ALA A 207 25.78 3.29 8.47
C ALA A 207 24.37 3.94 8.59
N LEU A 208 23.70 4.17 7.46
CA LEU A 208 22.33 4.72 7.43
C LEU A 208 21.33 3.78 8.09
N THR A 209 21.40 2.47 7.81
CA THR A 209 20.53 1.47 8.42
C THR A 209 20.72 1.43 9.94
N SER A 210 21.96 1.38 10.41
CA SER A 210 22.29 1.39 11.83
C SER A 210 21.82 2.65 12.54
N ALA A 211 22.02 3.82 11.91
CA ALA A 211 21.55 5.10 12.45
C ALA A 211 20.02 5.19 12.52
N ALA A 212 19.30 4.69 11.51
CA ALA A 212 17.84 4.66 11.48
C ALA A 212 17.28 3.72 12.57
N HIS A 213 17.84 2.52 12.71
CA HIS A 213 17.44 1.57 13.74
C HIS A 213 17.68 2.12 15.15
N ALA A 214 18.77 2.88 15.37
CA ALA A 214 19.06 3.50 16.67
C ALA A 214 17.98 4.51 17.12
N VAL A 215 17.20 5.05 16.20
CA VAL A 215 16.09 5.98 16.48
C VAL A 215 14.70 5.36 16.21
N GLY A 216 14.63 4.05 15.96
CA GLY A 216 13.38 3.30 15.78
C GLY A 216 12.74 3.44 14.39
N LEU A 217 13.44 3.98 13.40
CA LEU A 217 12.98 4.04 12.02
C LEU A 217 13.32 2.75 11.28
N ARG A 218 12.34 2.20 10.53
CA ARG A 218 12.59 1.14 9.54
C ARG A 218 13.31 1.70 8.32
N VAL A 219 14.06 0.83 7.64
CA VAL A 219 14.78 1.18 6.42
C VAL A 219 14.25 0.37 5.24
N ILE A 220 13.86 1.07 4.17
CA ILE A 220 13.40 0.48 2.91
C ILE A 220 14.40 0.88 1.82
N ALA A 221 15.01 -0.13 1.16
CA ALA A 221 15.97 0.09 0.10
C ALA A 221 15.34 -0.03 -1.29
N HIS A 222 15.53 0.97 -2.13
CA HIS A 222 15.42 0.79 -3.58
C HIS A 222 16.59 -0.08 -4.05
N ALA A 223 16.29 -1.20 -4.69
CA ALA A 223 17.26 -2.13 -5.25
C ALA A 223 16.58 -2.95 -6.35
N ILE A 224 17.05 -2.82 -7.59
CA ILE A 224 16.41 -3.40 -8.79
C ILE A 224 17.27 -4.39 -9.55
N THR A 225 18.49 -4.65 -9.04
CA THR A 225 19.37 -5.73 -9.50
C THR A 225 19.69 -6.71 -8.37
N ALA A 226 20.14 -7.91 -8.73
CA ALA A 226 20.52 -8.92 -7.75
C ALA A 226 21.68 -8.46 -6.85
N ALA A 227 22.63 -7.69 -7.40
CA ALA A 227 23.78 -7.17 -6.66
C ALA A 227 23.35 -6.10 -5.65
N GLU A 228 22.48 -5.19 -6.04
CA GLU A 228 21.92 -4.14 -5.17
C GLU A 228 21.10 -4.74 -4.03
N VAL A 229 20.24 -5.72 -4.34
CA VAL A 229 19.49 -6.46 -3.31
C VAL A 229 20.43 -7.16 -2.33
N ALA A 230 21.54 -7.76 -2.82
CA ALA A 230 22.52 -8.36 -1.93
C ALA A 230 23.15 -7.32 -1.00
N THR A 231 23.53 -6.14 -1.51
CA THR A 231 24.05 -5.02 -0.72
C THR A 231 23.04 -4.54 0.32
N ALA A 232 21.76 -4.39 -0.06
CA ALA A 232 20.69 -4.01 0.86
C ALA A 232 20.51 -5.02 2.01
N LEU A 233 20.52 -6.32 1.69
CA LEU A 233 20.43 -7.40 2.68
C LEU A 233 21.63 -7.39 3.64
N ASP A 234 22.84 -7.20 3.11
CA ASP A 234 24.06 -7.14 3.93
C ASP A 234 24.09 -5.89 4.82
N ALA A 235 23.46 -4.78 4.40
CA ALA A 235 23.27 -3.59 5.22
C ALA A 235 22.20 -3.75 6.31
N GLY A 236 21.41 -4.83 6.29
CA GLY A 236 20.42 -5.15 7.32
C GLY A 236 19.10 -4.34 7.20
N VAL A 237 18.68 -3.98 6.01
CA VAL A 237 17.42 -3.25 5.79
C VAL A 237 16.19 -4.09 6.20
N ASP A 238 15.08 -3.42 6.52
CA ASP A 238 13.82 -4.07 6.91
C ASP A 238 12.96 -4.46 5.70
N GLY A 239 13.06 -3.71 4.61
CA GLY A 239 12.28 -3.91 3.39
C GLY A 239 13.03 -3.55 2.12
N LEU A 240 12.62 -4.19 1.04
CA LEU A 240 13.02 -3.83 -0.32
C LEU A 240 11.87 -3.11 -0.99
N ALA A 241 12.17 -2.03 -1.69
CA ALA A 241 11.32 -1.42 -2.68
C ALA A 241 11.75 -1.94 -4.05
N HIS A 242 10.78 -2.47 -4.78
CA HIS A 242 10.95 -3.18 -6.04
C HIS A 242 11.51 -4.61 -5.88
N VAL A 243 11.65 -5.24 -7.02
CA VAL A 243 12.24 -6.56 -7.19
C VAL A 243 13.35 -6.48 -8.24
N TRP A 244 14.27 -7.43 -8.25
CA TRP A 244 15.33 -7.48 -9.25
C TRP A 244 14.79 -7.82 -10.63
N THR A 245 15.38 -7.20 -11.67
CA THR A 245 14.98 -7.30 -13.07
C THR A 245 16.10 -7.78 -14.00
N ASP A 246 17.29 -8.01 -13.46
CA ASP A 246 18.48 -8.45 -14.19
C ASP A 246 18.60 -9.98 -14.32
N LEU A 247 17.80 -10.75 -13.57
CA LEU A 247 17.77 -12.21 -13.64
C LEU A 247 16.54 -12.72 -14.39
N ALA A 248 16.76 -13.66 -15.32
CA ALA A 248 15.67 -14.28 -16.08
C ALA A 248 14.75 -15.14 -15.18
N PRO A 249 13.47 -15.31 -15.54
CA PRO A 249 12.56 -16.18 -14.83
C PRO A 249 13.09 -17.61 -14.73
N GLY A 250 13.13 -18.17 -13.51
CA GLY A 250 13.62 -19.52 -13.26
C GLY A 250 15.12 -19.64 -13.05
N ASP A 251 15.87 -18.53 -13.13
CA ASP A 251 17.30 -18.54 -12.82
C ASP A 251 17.56 -19.07 -11.41
N PRO A 252 18.50 -20.01 -11.22
CA PRO A 252 18.87 -20.50 -9.89
C PRO A 252 19.38 -19.40 -8.95
N ALA A 253 20.02 -18.34 -9.47
CA ALA A 253 20.44 -17.18 -8.66
C ALA A 253 19.24 -16.44 -8.07
N SER A 254 18.15 -16.28 -8.84
CA SER A 254 16.91 -15.67 -8.36
C SER A 254 16.30 -16.45 -7.18
N ARG A 255 16.31 -17.78 -7.23
CA ARG A 255 15.83 -18.61 -6.09
C ARG A 255 16.70 -18.44 -4.85
N ARG A 256 18.02 -18.50 -5.00
CA ARG A 256 18.95 -18.29 -3.87
C ARG A 256 18.80 -16.92 -3.24
N LEU A 257 18.58 -15.88 -4.06
CA LEU A 257 18.37 -14.52 -3.57
C LEU A 257 17.04 -14.42 -2.81
N ALA A 258 15.96 -15.01 -3.33
CA ALA A 258 14.67 -15.08 -2.66
C ALA A 258 14.73 -15.80 -1.31
N GLU A 259 15.50 -16.89 -1.21
CA GLU A 259 15.76 -17.59 0.04
C GLU A 259 16.53 -16.71 1.04
N ARG A 260 17.50 -15.91 0.58
CA ARG A 260 18.20 -14.92 1.42
C ARG A 260 17.25 -13.86 1.96
N VAL A 261 16.41 -13.27 1.11
CA VAL A 261 15.38 -12.29 1.50
C VAL A 261 14.47 -12.89 2.59
N ARG A 262 13.98 -14.12 2.35
CA ARG A 262 13.13 -14.83 3.32
C ARG A 262 13.84 -15.08 4.65
N SER A 263 15.08 -15.54 4.59
CA SER A 263 15.87 -15.89 5.79
C SER A 263 16.25 -14.66 6.61
N ALA A 264 16.46 -13.52 5.96
CA ALA A 264 16.70 -12.24 6.60
C ALA A 264 15.42 -11.62 7.22
N GLY A 265 14.23 -12.16 6.93
CA GLY A 265 12.96 -11.61 7.41
C GLY A 265 12.55 -10.31 6.72
N VAL A 266 13.19 -9.99 5.59
CA VAL A 266 12.95 -8.75 4.84
C VAL A 266 11.69 -8.90 3.98
N PHE A 267 10.81 -7.89 4.00
CA PHE A 267 9.68 -7.83 3.08
C PHE A 267 10.07 -7.16 1.76
N THR A 268 9.31 -7.44 0.69
CA THR A 268 9.57 -6.86 -0.62
C THR A 268 8.30 -6.26 -1.20
N VAL A 269 8.29 -4.94 -1.41
CA VAL A 269 7.21 -4.24 -2.13
C VAL A 269 7.36 -4.49 -3.62
N THR A 270 6.32 -5.02 -4.28
CA THR A 270 6.46 -5.71 -5.57
C THR A 270 6.54 -4.79 -6.79
N THR A 271 5.78 -3.74 -6.86
CA THR A 271 5.73 -2.71 -7.92
C THR A 271 5.74 -3.23 -9.36
N LEU A 272 5.04 -4.35 -9.63
CA LEU A 272 4.98 -4.93 -10.97
C LEU A 272 4.31 -3.99 -11.98
N ALA A 273 3.32 -3.19 -11.51
CA ALA A 273 2.64 -2.20 -12.34
C ALA A 273 3.60 -1.12 -12.87
N TYR A 274 4.59 -0.73 -12.07
CA TYR A 274 5.65 0.18 -12.50
C TYR A 274 6.48 -0.45 -13.62
N PHE A 275 7.01 -1.66 -13.41
CA PHE A 275 7.83 -2.33 -14.42
C PHE A 275 7.07 -2.59 -15.73
N GLU A 276 5.78 -2.91 -15.66
CA GLU A 276 4.94 -2.99 -16.85
C GLU A 276 4.84 -1.64 -17.55
N ALA A 277 4.58 -0.56 -16.81
CA ALA A 277 4.41 0.77 -17.37
C ALA A 277 5.66 1.29 -18.10
N ILE A 278 6.86 1.04 -17.57
CA ILE A 278 8.11 1.51 -18.16
C ILE A 278 8.66 0.59 -19.27
N THR A 279 8.19 -0.66 -19.36
CA THR A 279 8.67 -1.62 -20.39
C THR A 279 7.72 -1.78 -21.56
N GLU A 280 6.41 -1.60 -21.37
CA GLU A 280 5.38 -1.91 -22.37
C GLU A 280 4.81 -0.68 -23.08
N ARG A 281 5.11 0.52 -22.60
CA ARG A 281 4.64 1.76 -23.24
C ARG A 281 5.76 2.43 -24.02
N GLU A 282 5.47 2.82 -25.28
CA GLU A 282 6.10 3.93 -25.98
C GLU A 282 5.82 5.24 -25.23
N THR A 283 6.21 5.34 -23.96
CA THR A 283 5.89 6.50 -23.13
C THR A 283 7.03 7.49 -23.13
N ARG A 284 6.66 8.77 -23.09
CA ARG A 284 7.51 9.92 -22.85
C ARG A 284 8.17 9.91 -21.44
N VAL A 285 8.31 8.74 -20.82
CA VAL A 285 9.03 8.61 -19.55
C VAL A 285 10.51 8.49 -19.88
N PRO A 286 11.37 9.38 -19.37
CA PRO A 286 12.79 9.46 -19.77
C PRO A 286 13.64 8.25 -19.38
N ALA A 287 13.14 7.31 -18.59
CA ALA A 287 13.87 6.14 -18.13
C ALA A 287 13.17 4.87 -18.57
N CYS A 288 13.59 4.30 -19.69
CA CYS A 288 13.09 3.01 -20.14
C CYS A 288 13.90 1.90 -19.47
N ALA A 289 13.24 0.98 -18.75
CA ALA A 289 13.88 -0.26 -18.31
C ALA A 289 14.31 -1.09 -19.52
N ARG A 290 15.34 -1.94 -19.31
CA ARG A 290 15.81 -2.85 -20.35
C ARG A 290 14.67 -3.74 -20.85
N PRO A 291 14.66 -4.12 -22.14
CA PRO A 291 13.69 -5.08 -22.67
C PRO A 291 13.61 -6.34 -21.82
N GLY A 292 12.39 -6.75 -21.46
CA GLY A 292 12.16 -7.92 -20.62
C GLY A 292 12.10 -7.62 -19.11
N GLY A 293 12.25 -6.37 -18.68
CA GLY A 293 12.23 -5.98 -17.27
C GLY A 293 10.95 -6.42 -16.53
N SER A 294 9.75 -6.18 -17.08
CA SER A 294 8.48 -6.62 -16.48
C SER A 294 8.37 -8.14 -16.34
N ARG A 295 8.85 -8.90 -17.35
CA ARG A 295 8.88 -10.36 -17.31
C ARG A 295 9.83 -10.88 -16.23
N ASN A 296 11.00 -10.27 -16.08
CA ASN A 296 12.00 -10.62 -15.06
C ASN A 296 11.48 -10.26 -13.67
N ALA A 297 10.88 -9.09 -13.49
CA ALA A 297 10.22 -8.68 -12.24
C ALA A 297 9.15 -9.69 -11.81
N ALA A 298 8.27 -10.12 -12.73
CA ALA A 298 7.30 -11.17 -12.46
C ALA A 298 7.96 -12.52 -12.10
N GLY A 299 9.15 -12.81 -12.66
CA GLY A 299 9.98 -13.96 -12.30
C GLY A 299 10.50 -13.87 -10.87
N ALA A 300 11.00 -12.71 -10.47
CA ALA A 300 11.46 -12.44 -9.11
C ALA A 300 10.32 -12.57 -8.07
N VAL A 301 9.14 -12.02 -8.36
CA VAL A 301 7.96 -12.19 -7.49
C VAL A 301 7.59 -13.66 -7.33
N ARG A 302 7.64 -14.46 -8.41
CA ARG A 302 7.41 -15.92 -8.31
C ARG A 302 8.41 -16.59 -7.39
N ALA A 303 9.72 -16.28 -7.53
CA ALA A 303 10.76 -16.84 -6.70
C ALA A 303 10.58 -16.45 -5.21
N LEU A 304 10.28 -15.19 -4.93
CA LEU A 304 10.01 -14.69 -3.58
C LEU A 304 8.78 -15.36 -2.95
N ARG A 305 7.68 -15.51 -3.73
CA ARG A 305 6.49 -16.23 -3.30
C ARG A 305 6.80 -17.70 -2.96
N GLU A 306 7.58 -18.38 -3.80
CA GLU A 306 7.96 -19.77 -3.59
C GLU A 306 8.86 -19.95 -2.36
N ALA A 307 9.72 -18.98 -2.09
CA ALA A 307 10.52 -18.93 -0.87
C ALA A 307 9.69 -18.57 0.38
N GLY A 308 8.48 -18.04 0.22
CA GLY A 308 7.60 -17.58 1.32
C GLY A 308 8.01 -16.24 1.91
N ALA A 309 8.65 -15.37 1.13
CA ALA A 309 8.95 -13.99 1.52
C ALA A 309 7.66 -13.16 1.60
N PRO A 310 7.54 -12.21 2.55
CA PRO A 310 6.39 -11.29 2.59
C PRO A 310 6.40 -10.35 1.40
N LEU A 311 5.25 -10.21 0.71
CA LEU A 311 5.09 -9.44 -0.52
C LEU A 311 3.97 -8.39 -0.37
N PRO A 312 4.20 -7.25 0.31
CA PRO A 312 3.30 -6.11 0.21
C PRO A 312 3.18 -5.60 -1.22
N ALA A 313 1.97 -5.26 -1.64
CA ALA A 313 1.70 -4.65 -2.93
C ALA A 313 1.98 -3.14 -2.89
N GLY A 314 2.70 -2.64 -3.85
CA GLY A 314 2.90 -1.22 -4.11
C GLY A 314 2.95 -0.97 -5.60
N THR A 315 2.71 0.25 -6.03
CA THR A 315 2.58 0.55 -7.45
C THR A 315 3.73 1.35 -8.03
N ASP A 316 4.45 2.07 -7.18
CA ASP A 316 5.36 3.13 -7.58
C ASP A 316 4.64 4.21 -8.42
N ALA A 317 3.42 4.55 -7.99
CA ALA A 317 2.60 5.55 -8.65
C ALA A 317 3.29 6.91 -8.64
N THR A 318 3.34 7.53 -9.81
CA THR A 318 3.96 8.82 -10.06
C THR A 318 2.99 9.72 -10.85
N PRO A 319 3.31 11.00 -11.10
CA PRO A 319 2.51 11.83 -12.00
C PRO A 319 2.37 11.29 -13.43
N TYR A 320 3.24 10.37 -13.82
CA TYR A 320 3.28 9.85 -15.21
C TYR A 320 2.57 8.52 -15.36
N ALA A 321 3.09 7.47 -14.72
CA ALA A 321 2.53 6.10 -14.72
C ALA A 321 3.32 5.21 -13.75
N PRO A 322 2.67 4.24 -13.08
CA PRO A 322 1.21 4.02 -13.08
C PRO A 322 0.44 5.11 -12.31
N GLY A 323 -0.87 5.23 -12.56
CA GLY A 323 -1.70 6.21 -11.86
C GLY A 323 -2.06 5.75 -10.44
N HIS A 324 -2.16 6.70 -9.52
CA HIS A 324 -2.60 6.45 -8.13
C HIS A 324 -3.95 5.72 -8.10
N GLY A 325 -4.04 4.74 -7.26
CA GLY A 325 -5.23 3.90 -7.09
C GLY A 325 -5.50 2.93 -8.23
N SER A 326 -5.61 3.39 -9.48
CA SER A 326 -5.80 2.49 -10.63
C SER A 326 -4.62 1.54 -10.84
N GLY A 327 -3.42 2.00 -10.56
CA GLY A 327 -2.21 1.17 -10.54
C GLY A 327 -2.31 0.00 -9.56
N MET A 328 -2.94 0.21 -8.39
CA MET A 328 -3.14 -0.86 -7.40
C MET A 328 -4.05 -1.98 -7.93
N HIS A 329 -5.13 -1.64 -8.64
CA HIS A 329 -5.96 -2.67 -9.25
C HIS A 329 -5.17 -3.49 -10.28
N ARG A 330 -4.28 -2.83 -11.05
CA ARG A 330 -3.39 -3.53 -11.99
C ARG A 330 -2.36 -4.38 -11.27
N GLU A 331 -1.72 -3.86 -10.21
CA GLU A 331 -0.77 -4.60 -9.38
C GLU A 331 -1.35 -5.89 -8.83
N LEU A 332 -2.57 -5.86 -8.29
CA LEU A 332 -3.27 -7.03 -7.81
C LEU A 332 -3.48 -8.09 -8.90
N CYS A 333 -3.82 -7.68 -10.12
CA CYS A 333 -3.94 -8.58 -11.28
C CYS A 333 -2.58 -9.18 -11.67
N LEU A 334 -1.51 -8.40 -11.65
CA LEU A 334 -0.15 -8.86 -11.94
C LEU A 334 0.37 -9.84 -10.87
N LEU A 335 0.07 -9.60 -9.60
CA LEU A 335 0.36 -10.54 -8.52
C LEU A 335 -0.36 -11.88 -8.71
N ARG A 336 -1.60 -11.86 -9.19
CA ARG A 336 -2.32 -13.09 -9.59
C ARG A 336 -1.60 -13.83 -10.73
N GLN A 337 -1.16 -13.12 -11.75
CA GLN A 337 -0.40 -13.67 -12.87
C GLN A 337 0.96 -14.23 -12.41
N ALA A 338 1.56 -13.62 -11.38
CA ALA A 338 2.76 -14.13 -10.74
C ALA A 338 2.50 -15.32 -9.79
N GLY A 339 1.24 -15.76 -9.65
CA GLY A 339 0.87 -17.01 -8.98
C GLY A 339 0.37 -16.84 -7.52
N LEU A 340 0.12 -15.64 -7.04
CA LEU A 340 -0.55 -15.46 -5.75
C LEU A 340 -2.02 -15.91 -5.88
N SER A 341 -2.62 -16.45 -4.82
CA SER A 341 -4.07 -16.65 -4.77
C SER A 341 -4.78 -15.28 -4.71
N PRO A 342 -6.07 -15.16 -5.10
CA PRO A 342 -6.80 -13.90 -4.96
C PRO A 342 -6.74 -13.33 -3.55
N ARG A 343 -6.93 -14.17 -2.53
CA ARG A 343 -6.83 -13.76 -1.11
C ARG A 343 -5.43 -13.28 -0.74
N ALA A 344 -4.37 -13.95 -1.24
CA ALA A 344 -3.01 -13.52 -0.98
C ALA A 344 -2.70 -12.17 -1.65
N ALA A 345 -3.22 -11.93 -2.86
CA ALA A 345 -3.09 -10.64 -3.54
C ALA A 345 -3.83 -9.53 -2.76
N LEU A 346 -5.05 -9.79 -2.27
CA LEU A 346 -5.78 -8.83 -1.43
C LEU A 346 -5.07 -8.57 -0.10
N ALA A 347 -4.52 -9.61 0.55
CA ALA A 347 -3.72 -9.46 1.77
C ALA A 347 -2.46 -8.63 1.51
N ALA A 348 -1.85 -8.76 0.33
CA ALA A 348 -0.70 -7.96 -0.09
C ALA A 348 -1.01 -6.45 -0.15
N ALA A 349 -2.27 -6.06 -0.40
CA ALA A 349 -2.70 -4.66 -0.42
C ALA A 349 -3.49 -4.24 0.84
N THR A 350 -3.52 -5.03 1.89
CA THR A 350 -4.28 -4.73 3.12
C THR A 350 -3.49 -5.08 4.38
N SER A 351 -3.58 -6.31 4.86
CA SER A 351 -2.99 -6.72 6.14
C SER A 351 -1.46 -6.81 6.11
N LEU A 352 -0.84 -7.16 4.99
CA LEU A 352 0.62 -7.23 4.90
C LEU A 352 1.29 -5.86 5.02
N PRO A 353 0.96 -4.84 4.20
CA PRO A 353 1.55 -3.52 4.38
C PRO A 353 1.24 -2.93 5.76
N ALA A 354 0.03 -3.11 6.29
CA ALA A 354 -0.29 -2.67 7.64
C ALA A 354 0.67 -3.26 8.69
N ARG A 355 0.95 -4.57 8.61
CA ARG A 355 1.89 -5.26 9.51
C ARG A 355 3.33 -4.76 9.36
N HIS A 356 3.81 -4.67 8.12
CA HIS A 356 5.21 -4.37 7.85
C HIS A 356 5.56 -2.88 8.03
N PHE A 357 4.58 -1.98 7.92
CA PHE A 357 4.75 -0.55 8.18
C PHE A 357 4.19 -0.10 9.54
N ALA A 358 3.87 -1.07 10.43
CA ALA A 358 3.37 -0.82 11.80
C ALA A 358 2.09 0.04 11.85
N LEU A 359 1.20 -0.10 10.87
CA LEU A 359 -0.11 0.54 10.88
C LEU A 359 -1.09 -0.32 11.71
N THR A 360 -1.08 -0.12 13.02
CA THR A 360 -1.79 -1.00 13.98
C THR A 360 -3.30 -0.76 14.00
N ASP A 361 -3.77 0.32 13.41
CA ASP A 361 -5.16 0.79 13.42
C ASP A 361 -5.98 0.42 12.17
N ARG A 362 -5.38 -0.25 11.16
CA ARG A 362 -6.00 -0.51 9.85
C ARG A 362 -5.50 -1.80 9.17
N GLY A 363 -5.92 -2.04 7.92
CA GLY A 363 -5.52 -3.18 7.09
C GLY A 363 -6.29 -4.47 7.41
N ARG A 364 -7.21 -4.42 8.39
CA ARG A 364 -8.10 -5.53 8.76
C ARG A 364 -9.50 -5.02 9.09
N ILE A 365 -10.49 -5.92 9.01
CA ILE A 365 -11.84 -5.65 9.52
C ILE A 365 -11.98 -6.33 10.87
N ALA A 366 -11.83 -5.54 11.95
CA ALA A 366 -11.99 -5.99 13.32
C ALA A 366 -12.49 -4.85 14.22
N PRO A 367 -13.25 -5.14 15.30
CA PRO A 367 -13.70 -4.11 16.23
C PRO A 367 -12.54 -3.28 16.78
N GLY A 368 -12.73 -1.97 16.88
CA GLY A 368 -11.74 -1.00 17.37
C GLY A 368 -10.79 -0.47 16.30
N LEU A 369 -10.72 -1.07 15.12
CA LEU A 369 -9.90 -0.57 14.01
C LEU A 369 -10.64 0.55 13.25
N ARG A 370 -9.87 1.36 12.52
CA ARG A 370 -10.41 2.43 11.67
C ARG A 370 -11.36 1.87 10.62
N ALA A 371 -12.44 2.57 10.41
CA ALA A 371 -13.38 2.27 9.35
C ALA A 371 -12.89 2.84 8.00
N ASP A 372 -11.73 2.35 7.57
CA ASP A 372 -11.20 2.51 6.22
C ASP A 372 -11.54 1.23 5.46
N LEU A 373 -12.56 1.26 4.61
CA LEU A 373 -13.18 0.09 4.02
C LEU A 373 -13.50 0.29 2.55
N VAL A 374 -13.63 -0.83 1.83
CA VAL A 374 -14.03 -0.86 0.42
C VAL A 374 -15.15 -1.88 0.26
N LEU A 375 -16.26 -1.48 -0.38
CA LEU A 375 -17.35 -2.36 -0.79
C LEU A 375 -17.32 -2.52 -2.31
N VAL A 376 -17.35 -3.76 -2.77
CA VAL A 376 -17.36 -4.09 -4.20
C VAL A 376 -18.56 -4.99 -4.54
N GLU A 377 -19.07 -4.84 -5.76
CA GLU A 377 -19.93 -5.87 -6.35
C GLU A 377 -19.11 -7.15 -6.48
N ASP A 378 -19.68 -8.30 -6.54
CA ASP A 378 -18.97 -9.57 -6.70
C ASP A 378 -17.97 -9.94 -5.57
N ASP A 379 -17.15 -10.96 -5.82
CA ASP A 379 -16.23 -11.56 -4.84
C ASP A 379 -14.76 -11.53 -5.31
N PRO A 380 -13.99 -10.48 -4.94
CA PRO A 380 -12.58 -10.37 -5.29
C PRO A 380 -11.70 -11.44 -4.59
N THR A 381 -12.22 -12.17 -3.61
CA THR A 381 -11.50 -13.29 -3.00
C THR A 381 -11.50 -14.55 -3.88
N ARG A 382 -12.33 -14.56 -4.93
CA ARG A 382 -12.39 -15.60 -5.98
C ARG A 382 -11.77 -15.11 -7.29
N ASP A 383 -12.10 -13.88 -7.68
CA ASP A 383 -11.50 -13.21 -8.84
C ASP A 383 -11.09 -11.78 -8.46
N VAL A 384 -9.77 -11.57 -8.32
CA VAL A 384 -9.23 -10.29 -7.88
C VAL A 384 -9.60 -9.11 -8.79
N SER A 385 -9.93 -9.36 -10.07
CA SER A 385 -10.36 -8.31 -11.00
C SER A 385 -11.67 -7.64 -10.60
N ALA A 386 -12.50 -8.31 -9.79
CA ALA A 386 -13.72 -7.76 -9.20
C ALA A 386 -13.45 -6.54 -8.30
N ILE A 387 -12.22 -6.31 -7.84
CA ILE A 387 -11.86 -5.09 -7.09
C ILE A 387 -12.16 -3.81 -7.88
N ALA A 388 -12.21 -3.87 -9.20
CA ALA A 388 -12.57 -2.73 -10.04
C ALA A 388 -14.07 -2.34 -9.98
N ALA A 389 -14.93 -3.22 -9.46
CA ALA A 389 -16.36 -2.99 -9.32
C ALA A 389 -16.71 -2.33 -7.96
N LEU A 390 -16.00 -1.25 -7.63
CA LEU A 390 -16.21 -0.46 -6.42
C LEU A 390 -17.62 0.15 -6.39
N THR A 391 -18.31 0.01 -5.27
CA THR A 391 -19.57 0.71 -5.01
C THR A 391 -19.40 1.80 -3.97
N ASP A 392 -18.60 1.54 -2.93
CA ASP A 392 -18.40 2.47 -1.84
C ASP A 392 -16.99 2.36 -1.25
N VAL A 393 -16.48 3.49 -0.79
CA VAL A 393 -15.25 3.58 -0.01
C VAL A 393 -15.55 4.33 1.28
N TRP A 394 -15.08 3.84 2.40
CA TRP A 394 -15.11 4.58 3.68
C TRP A 394 -13.71 4.99 4.06
N ARG A 395 -13.58 6.25 4.44
CA ARG A 395 -12.38 6.83 5.02
C ARG A 395 -12.73 7.37 6.41
N ARG A 396 -12.18 6.78 7.45
CA ARG A 396 -12.54 7.10 8.86
C ARG A 396 -14.08 7.08 9.09
N GLY A 397 -14.76 6.10 8.48
CA GLY A 397 -16.21 5.93 8.60
C GLY A 397 -17.05 6.89 7.75
N VAL A 398 -16.44 7.84 7.04
CA VAL A 398 -17.13 8.70 6.07
C VAL A 398 -17.25 7.98 4.74
N ARG A 399 -18.48 7.82 4.26
CA ARG A 399 -18.83 7.08 3.04
C ARG A 399 -18.69 7.92 1.78
N HIS A 400 -17.98 7.40 0.80
CA HIS A 400 -17.85 7.93 -0.56
C HIS A 400 -18.46 6.93 -1.52
N ARG A 401 -19.59 7.32 -2.15
CA ARG A 401 -20.32 6.48 -3.10
C ARG A 401 -19.68 6.58 -4.48
N HIS A 402 -19.47 5.45 -5.12
CA HIS A 402 -19.15 5.41 -6.53
C HIS A 402 -20.43 5.40 -7.36
N PRO A 403 -20.52 6.19 -8.43
CA PRO A 403 -21.67 6.12 -9.33
C PRO A 403 -21.76 4.69 -9.89
N ALA A 404 -22.97 4.12 -9.89
CA ALA A 404 -23.22 2.85 -10.59
C ALA A 404 -22.77 2.99 -12.05
N ARG A 405 -22.03 2.00 -12.53
CA ARG A 405 -21.57 1.95 -13.93
C ARG A 405 -22.74 1.73 -14.88
#